data_81d363a64b94dbdd753e18d4c923f7f8
#
_entry.id   81d363a64b94dbdd753e18d4c923f7f8
#
_cell.length_a   1.000
_cell.length_b   1.000
_cell.length_c   1.000
_cell.angle_alpha   90.00
_cell.angle_beta   90.00
_cell.angle_gamma   90.00
#
_symmetry.space_group_name_H-M   'P 1'
#
loop_
_entity.id
_entity.type
_entity.pdbx_description
1 polymer ?
#
loop_
_entity_poly.entity_id
_entity_poly.type
_entity_poly.pdbx_seq_one_letter_code
_entity_poly.pdbx_strand_id
1 'polypeptide(L)'
;MVLIKEFIRRLKINTFVEIGAHFGTDTADFRQMHPQSRIVCFEPDPRNVAVMRKAGVDKFCELHAAALSNTNGEIMFYQSSGDSTPLAVDDYLKDHDWSCSSSLKKPTRHLAVHKWITFPTSAIVPCARLDDVESLQGAHIDFMWVDVQGAEDLVFAGAQETLRRTKYLYTEYCNQELYEGQLNLAQLLALIGPQFRVLCDYGGDVLLENVIC
;
A
#
# COMPACT_ATOMS: atom_id res chain seq x y z
N MET A 1 14.01 -1.22 -4.52
CA MET A 1 13.67 -1.09 -3.09
C MET A 1 14.81 -0.54 -2.21
N VAL A 2 16.08 -0.94 -2.37
CA VAL A 2 17.21 -0.42 -1.55
C VAL A 2 17.33 1.12 -1.60
N LEU A 3 17.20 1.73 -2.77
CA LEU A 3 17.36 3.18 -2.94
C LEU A 3 16.29 4.01 -2.19
N ILE A 4 15.04 3.56 -2.17
CA ILE A 4 13.97 4.28 -1.46
C ILE A 4 14.14 4.18 0.05
N LYS A 5 14.55 3.03 0.59
CA LYS A 5 14.82 2.87 2.03
C LYS A 5 15.99 3.74 2.50
N GLU A 6 17.02 3.94 1.64
CA GLU A 6 18.11 4.89 1.92
C GLU A 6 17.62 6.37 1.94
N PHE A 7 16.69 6.71 1.07
CA PHE A 7 16.06 8.03 1.09
C PHE A 7 15.27 8.22 2.40
N ILE A 8 14.38 7.28 2.74
CA ILE A 8 13.55 7.32 3.95
C ILE A 8 14.42 7.46 5.21
N ARG A 9 15.52 6.71 5.31
CA ARG A 9 16.43 6.74 6.49
C ARG A 9 17.01 8.13 6.76
N ARG A 10 17.14 8.97 5.74
CA ARG A 10 17.70 10.34 5.86
C ARG A 10 16.65 11.38 6.23
N LEU A 11 15.37 11.04 6.16
CA LEU A 11 14.29 11.94 6.51
C LEU A 11 14.09 12.01 8.02
N LYS A 12 13.50 13.09 8.48
CA LYS A 12 12.90 13.15 9.81
C LYS A 12 11.42 12.82 9.66
N ILE A 13 11.01 11.65 10.11
CA ILE A 13 9.63 11.18 10.00
C ILE A 13 9.03 11.08 11.41
N ASN A 14 7.93 11.80 11.65
CA ASN A 14 7.13 11.69 12.87
C ASN A 14 5.90 10.81 12.64
N THR A 15 5.28 10.92 11.46
CA THR A 15 4.10 10.13 11.09
C THR A 15 4.34 9.44 9.75
N PHE A 16 4.24 8.11 9.78
CA PHE A 16 4.34 7.23 8.64
C PHE A 16 3.00 6.51 8.42
N VAL A 17 2.49 6.50 7.19
CA VAL A 17 1.28 5.77 6.82
C VAL A 17 1.62 4.75 5.75
N GLU A 18 1.27 3.49 5.98
CA GLU A 18 1.47 2.39 5.06
C GLU A 18 0.12 1.78 4.66
N ILE A 19 -0.11 1.69 3.37
CA ILE A 19 -1.37 1.21 2.80
C ILE A 19 -1.06 0.00 1.90
N GLY A 20 -1.53 -1.19 2.32
CA GLY A 20 -1.13 -2.46 1.78
C GLY A 20 0.09 -3.04 2.51
N ALA A 21 0.00 -3.17 3.83
CA ALA A 21 1.14 -3.58 4.67
C ALA A 21 1.53 -5.05 4.52
N HIS A 22 0.70 -5.87 3.88
CA HIS A 22 0.92 -7.30 3.66
C HIS A 22 1.27 -8.03 4.96
N PHE A 23 2.45 -8.61 5.10
CA PHE A 23 2.90 -9.27 6.33
C PHE A 23 3.57 -8.31 7.34
N GLY A 24 3.67 -7.03 7.01
CA GLY A 24 4.27 -6.01 7.87
C GLY A 24 5.80 -5.99 7.85
N THR A 25 6.43 -6.54 6.80
CA THR A 25 7.90 -6.55 6.66
C THR A 25 8.43 -5.12 6.52
N ASP A 26 7.83 -4.33 5.63
CA ASP A 26 8.21 -2.93 5.46
C ASP A 26 7.85 -2.09 6.69
N THR A 27 6.70 -2.35 7.34
CA THR A 27 6.33 -1.76 8.63
C THR A 27 7.43 -1.95 9.68
N ALA A 28 7.99 -3.17 9.77
CA ALA A 28 9.08 -3.47 10.70
C ALA A 28 10.37 -2.73 10.35
N ASP A 29 10.71 -2.64 9.07
CA ASP A 29 11.86 -1.86 8.60
C ASP A 29 11.70 -0.36 8.91
N PHE A 30 10.50 0.21 8.70
CA PHE A 30 10.21 1.61 9.07
C PHE A 30 10.37 1.84 10.58
N ARG A 31 9.91 0.91 11.41
CA ARG A 31 10.11 0.98 12.87
C ARG A 31 11.59 0.97 13.24
N GLN A 32 12.41 0.16 12.56
CA GLN A 32 13.86 0.13 12.78
C GLN A 32 14.55 1.42 12.35
N MET A 33 14.15 1.98 11.19
CA MET A 33 14.71 3.23 10.68
C MET A 33 14.31 4.44 11.51
N HIS A 34 13.07 4.47 12.01
CA HIS A 34 12.46 5.58 12.75
C HIS A 34 11.80 5.08 14.05
N PRO A 35 12.58 4.78 15.10
CA PRO A 35 12.06 4.13 16.31
C PRO A 35 11.00 4.94 17.08
N GLN A 36 10.95 6.26 16.88
CA GLN A 36 10.02 7.16 17.59
C GLN A 36 8.83 7.59 16.75
N SER A 37 8.76 7.20 15.48
CA SER A 37 7.67 7.59 14.60
C SER A 37 6.36 6.92 15.01
N ARG A 38 5.27 7.62 14.83
CA ARG A 38 3.95 7.01 14.74
C ARG A 38 3.85 6.29 13.40
N ILE A 39 3.49 5.02 13.42
CA ILE A 39 3.24 4.22 12.22
C ILE A 39 1.78 3.79 12.24
N VAL A 40 1.06 4.10 11.17
CA VAL A 40 -0.32 3.66 10.93
C VAL A 40 -0.32 2.81 9.68
N CYS A 41 -0.80 1.58 9.76
CA CYS A 41 -0.81 0.67 8.63
C CYS A 41 -2.19 0.04 8.39
N PHE A 42 -2.47 -0.21 7.11
CA PHE A 42 -3.73 -0.78 6.63
C PHE A 42 -3.44 -2.05 5.84
N GLU A 43 -4.13 -3.13 6.21
CA GLU A 43 -4.05 -4.42 5.53
C GLU A 43 -5.42 -5.08 5.55
N PRO A 44 -6.07 -5.30 4.37
CA PRO A 44 -7.40 -5.87 4.31
C PRO A 44 -7.44 -7.40 4.40
N ASP A 45 -6.37 -8.10 3.96
CA ASP A 45 -6.40 -9.56 3.90
C ASP A 45 -6.32 -10.17 5.31
N PRO A 46 -7.36 -10.89 5.77
CA PRO A 46 -7.34 -11.47 7.11
C PRO A 46 -6.21 -12.49 7.31
N ARG A 47 -5.71 -13.12 6.23
CA ARG A 47 -4.57 -14.04 6.27
C ARG A 47 -3.31 -13.26 6.65
N ASN A 48 -3.06 -12.12 6.00
CA ASN A 48 -1.90 -11.26 6.25
C ASN A 48 -1.98 -10.61 7.63
N VAL A 49 -3.15 -10.10 8.02
CA VAL A 49 -3.38 -9.55 9.36
C VAL A 49 -3.07 -10.57 10.46
N ALA A 50 -3.43 -11.84 10.25
CA ALA A 50 -3.11 -12.91 11.21
C ALA A 50 -1.58 -13.12 11.34
N VAL A 51 -0.85 -13.06 10.21
CA VAL A 51 0.62 -13.14 10.20
C VAL A 51 1.23 -11.94 10.92
N MET A 52 0.79 -10.71 10.62
CA MET A 52 1.26 -9.48 11.29
C MET A 52 1.09 -9.55 12.82
N ARG A 53 -0.09 -9.97 13.28
CA ARG A 53 -0.37 -10.14 14.71
C ARG A 53 0.50 -11.20 15.35
N LYS A 54 0.68 -12.35 14.70
CA LYS A 54 1.57 -13.42 15.16
C LYS A 54 3.02 -12.95 15.27
N ALA A 55 3.48 -12.13 14.34
CA ALA A 55 4.80 -11.50 14.35
C ALA A 55 4.91 -10.34 15.35
N GLY A 56 3.80 -9.87 15.93
CA GLY A 56 3.77 -8.77 16.91
C GLY A 56 3.92 -7.38 16.28
N VAL A 57 3.63 -7.24 14.98
CA VAL A 57 3.68 -5.95 14.26
C VAL A 57 2.69 -4.96 14.86
N ASP A 58 1.51 -5.43 15.25
CA ASP A 58 0.46 -4.65 15.92
C ASP A 58 0.84 -4.07 17.29
N LYS A 59 1.98 -4.49 17.84
CA LYS A 59 2.49 -3.96 19.13
C LYS A 59 3.26 -2.65 18.96
N PHE A 60 3.68 -2.32 17.75
CA PHE A 60 4.48 -1.12 17.49
C PHE A 60 3.93 -0.23 16.37
N CYS A 61 2.79 -0.58 15.79
CA CYS A 61 2.05 0.26 14.85
C CYS A 61 0.56 0.27 15.18
N GLU A 62 -0.15 1.25 14.67
CA GLU A 62 -1.61 1.28 14.67
C GLU A 62 -2.08 0.48 13.45
N LEU A 63 -2.46 -0.79 13.65
CA LEU A 63 -2.88 -1.70 12.59
C LEU A 63 -4.39 -1.64 12.39
N HIS A 64 -4.81 -1.24 11.20
CA HIS A 64 -6.19 -1.29 10.72
C HIS A 64 -6.38 -2.50 9.79
N ALA A 65 -7.19 -3.46 10.22
CA ALA A 65 -7.57 -4.62 9.40
C ALA A 65 -8.69 -4.23 8.42
N ALA A 66 -8.39 -3.37 7.47
CA ALA A 66 -9.33 -2.78 6.53
C ALA A 66 -8.62 -2.36 5.23
N ALA A 67 -9.36 -2.35 4.14
CA ALA A 67 -8.95 -1.71 2.90
C ALA A 67 -9.15 -0.19 2.98
N LEU A 68 -8.36 0.55 2.21
CA LEU A 68 -8.67 1.95 1.92
C LEU A 68 -9.27 2.08 0.52
N SER A 69 -10.33 2.88 0.42
CA SER A 69 -11.11 3.04 -0.80
C SER A 69 -11.72 4.45 -0.87
N ASN A 70 -12.47 4.73 -1.92
CA ASN A 70 -13.25 5.96 -2.07
C ASN A 70 -14.59 5.96 -1.31
N THR A 71 -14.91 4.87 -0.60
CA THR A 71 -16.15 4.68 0.17
C THR A 71 -15.87 4.07 1.54
N ASN A 72 -16.79 4.27 2.48
CA ASN A 72 -16.79 3.58 3.77
C ASN A 72 -17.76 2.40 3.75
N GLY A 73 -17.48 1.37 4.56
CA GLY A 73 -18.34 0.22 4.76
C GLY A 73 -17.63 -1.10 4.51
N GLU A 74 -18.12 -1.88 3.58
CA GLU A 74 -17.55 -3.18 3.20
C GLU A 74 -17.36 -3.25 1.68
N ILE A 75 -16.32 -3.95 1.24
CA ILE A 75 -15.96 -4.05 -0.18
C ILE A 75 -15.46 -5.46 -0.52
N MET A 76 -15.64 -5.86 -1.77
CA MET A 76 -15.09 -7.09 -2.30
C MET A 76 -13.58 -6.99 -2.44
N PHE A 77 -12.86 -8.00 -1.97
CA PHE A 77 -11.42 -8.12 -2.04
C PHE A 77 -11.06 -9.46 -2.69
N TYR A 78 -10.33 -9.41 -3.81
CA TYR A 78 -9.90 -10.60 -4.57
C TYR A 78 -8.58 -11.11 -3.98
N GLN A 79 -8.61 -12.32 -3.45
CA GLN A 79 -7.47 -12.92 -2.77
C GLN A 79 -6.64 -13.75 -3.74
N SER A 80 -5.38 -13.37 -3.89
CA SER A 80 -4.40 -14.12 -4.69
C SER A 80 -3.86 -15.33 -3.92
N SER A 81 -3.40 -16.30 -4.68
CA SER A 81 -2.76 -17.53 -4.25
C SER A 81 -1.74 -17.97 -5.31
N GLY A 82 -0.69 -18.63 -4.91
CA GLY A 82 0.32 -19.15 -5.83
C GLY A 82 1.55 -19.69 -5.11
N ASP A 83 2.36 -20.44 -5.84
CA ASP A 83 3.61 -20.99 -5.34
C ASP A 83 4.76 -19.99 -5.58
N SER A 84 5.28 -19.39 -4.53
CA SER A 84 6.39 -18.45 -4.59
C SER A 84 7.78 -19.11 -4.78
N THR A 85 7.88 -20.43 -4.69
CA THR A 85 9.15 -21.17 -4.78
C THR A 85 9.99 -20.89 -6.02
N PRO A 86 9.42 -20.57 -7.22
CA PRO A 86 10.24 -20.27 -8.39
C PRO A 86 10.97 -18.93 -8.35
N LEU A 87 10.58 -18.01 -7.48
CA LEU A 87 11.02 -16.61 -7.55
C LEU A 87 12.23 -16.30 -6.69
N ALA A 88 12.74 -17.22 -5.88
CA ALA A 88 13.84 -17.00 -4.92
C ALA A 88 13.67 -15.69 -4.10
N VAL A 89 12.42 -15.32 -3.84
CA VAL A 89 12.07 -14.16 -3.03
C VAL A 89 12.26 -14.51 -1.57
N ASP A 90 12.43 -13.52 -0.75
CA ASP A 90 12.72 -13.57 0.67
C ASP A 90 12.26 -14.85 1.37
N ASP A 91 13.13 -15.46 2.17
CA ASP A 91 12.87 -16.69 2.94
C ASP A 91 11.52 -16.68 3.70
N TYR A 92 11.03 -15.48 3.98
CA TYR A 92 9.77 -15.22 4.66
C TYR A 92 8.51 -15.59 3.85
N LEU A 93 8.57 -15.51 2.51
CA LEU A 93 7.44 -15.87 1.63
C LEU A 93 7.37 -17.37 1.32
N LYS A 94 8.45 -18.12 1.59
CA LYS A 94 8.52 -19.56 1.25
C LYS A 94 7.52 -20.42 2.00
N ASP A 95 7.10 -19.98 3.18
CA ASP A 95 6.18 -20.72 4.05
C ASP A 95 4.72 -20.25 3.94
N HIS A 96 4.45 -19.28 3.05
CA HIS A 96 3.14 -18.67 2.91
C HIS A 96 2.64 -18.72 1.47
N ASP A 97 1.33 -18.83 1.32
CA ASP A 97 0.66 -18.68 0.04
C ASP A 97 0.84 -17.25 -0.51
N TRP A 98 0.96 -17.14 -1.83
CA TRP A 98 1.19 -15.84 -2.48
C TRP A 98 -0.02 -14.93 -2.36
N SER A 99 -0.05 -14.07 -1.36
CA SER A 99 -1.09 -13.07 -1.13
C SER A 99 -0.74 -11.67 -1.65
N CYS A 100 0.50 -11.48 -2.16
CA CYS A 100 1.04 -10.18 -2.57
C CYS A 100 0.33 -9.51 -3.76
N SER A 101 -0.47 -10.27 -4.52
CA SER A 101 -1.21 -9.75 -5.67
C SER A 101 -2.69 -9.52 -5.39
N SER A 102 -3.12 -9.68 -4.12
CA SER A 102 -4.51 -9.47 -3.72
C SER A 102 -4.91 -8.01 -3.89
N SER A 103 -6.15 -7.75 -4.37
CA SER A 103 -6.59 -6.41 -4.75
C SER A 103 -8.08 -6.19 -4.51
N LEU A 104 -8.48 -4.92 -4.40
CA LEU A 104 -9.88 -4.50 -4.50
C LEU A 104 -10.42 -4.60 -5.92
N LYS A 105 -9.54 -4.65 -6.91
CA LYS A 105 -9.90 -4.74 -8.33
C LYS A 105 -9.78 -6.16 -8.85
N LYS A 106 -10.69 -6.51 -9.75
CA LYS A 106 -10.69 -7.82 -10.39
C LYS A 106 -9.43 -7.99 -11.26
N PRO A 107 -8.67 -9.10 -11.11
CA PRO A 107 -7.53 -9.37 -11.98
C PRO A 107 -8.00 -9.64 -13.42
N THR A 108 -7.32 -9.04 -14.38
CA THR A 108 -7.59 -9.19 -15.81
C THR A 108 -6.34 -9.69 -16.54
N ARG A 109 -5.54 -8.81 -17.09
CA ARG A 109 -4.29 -9.15 -17.77
C ARG A 109 -3.25 -9.74 -16.81
N HIS A 110 -3.37 -9.48 -15.50
CA HIS A 110 -2.52 -10.07 -14.48
C HIS A 110 -2.40 -11.60 -14.63
N LEU A 111 -3.53 -12.28 -14.87
CA LEU A 111 -3.58 -13.74 -15.05
C LEU A 111 -2.81 -14.25 -16.28
N ALA A 112 -2.67 -13.41 -17.31
CA ALA A 112 -1.91 -13.76 -18.51
C ALA A 112 -0.40 -13.51 -18.34
N VAL A 113 -0.02 -12.50 -17.56
CA VAL A 113 1.37 -12.11 -17.29
C VAL A 113 1.99 -13.00 -16.22
N HIS A 114 1.27 -13.23 -15.11
CA HIS A 114 1.72 -13.99 -13.95
C HIS A 114 0.94 -15.32 -13.83
N LYS A 115 1.18 -16.24 -14.77
CA LYS A 115 0.40 -17.49 -14.93
C LYS A 115 0.44 -18.44 -13.73
N TRP A 116 1.40 -18.26 -12.83
CA TRP A 116 1.55 -19.05 -11.60
C TRP A 116 0.74 -18.47 -10.43
N ILE A 117 0.17 -17.28 -10.58
CA ILE A 117 -0.72 -16.66 -9.60
C ILE A 117 -2.17 -16.89 -10.01
N THR A 118 -2.99 -17.25 -9.05
CA THR A 118 -4.44 -17.43 -9.20
C THR A 118 -5.20 -16.58 -8.18
N PHE A 119 -6.49 -16.42 -8.38
CA PHE A 119 -7.39 -15.72 -7.44
C PHE A 119 -8.58 -16.64 -7.14
N PRO A 120 -8.34 -17.70 -6.32
CA PRO A 120 -9.34 -18.75 -6.11
C PRO A 120 -10.50 -18.30 -5.23
N THR A 121 -10.30 -17.26 -4.43
CA THR A 121 -11.28 -16.79 -3.45
C THR A 121 -11.41 -15.28 -3.50
N SER A 122 -12.50 -14.80 -2.92
CA SER A 122 -12.71 -13.40 -2.58
C SER A 122 -13.35 -13.30 -1.21
N ALA A 123 -13.11 -12.20 -0.53
CA ALA A 123 -13.68 -11.92 0.78
C ALA A 123 -14.37 -10.55 0.79
N ILE A 124 -15.38 -10.39 1.61
CA ILE A 124 -15.90 -9.07 1.97
C ILE A 124 -15.04 -8.58 3.14
N VAL A 125 -14.42 -7.41 2.96
CA VAL A 125 -13.55 -6.81 3.97
C VAL A 125 -14.05 -5.42 4.35
N PRO A 126 -13.81 -4.96 5.59
CA PRO A 126 -14.05 -3.57 5.95
C PRO A 126 -13.28 -2.63 5.03
N CYS A 127 -13.87 -1.49 4.68
CA CYS A 127 -13.18 -0.44 3.96
C CYS A 127 -13.50 0.94 4.53
N ALA A 128 -12.56 1.87 4.38
CA ALA A 128 -12.70 3.25 4.79
C ALA A 128 -12.10 4.19 3.75
N ARG A 129 -12.57 5.43 3.76
CA ARG A 129 -11.84 6.53 3.14
C ARG A 129 -10.74 6.96 4.10
N LEU A 130 -9.53 7.22 3.59
CA LEU A 130 -8.43 7.67 4.44
C LEU A 130 -8.74 9.00 5.13
N ASP A 131 -9.49 9.88 4.47
CA ASP A 131 -9.94 11.18 5.02
C ASP A 131 -10.88 11.03 6.24
N ASP A 132 -11.52 9.86 6.39
CA ASP A 132 -12.47 9.59 7.49
C ASP A 132 -11.83 8.79 8.64
N VAL A 133 -10.55 8.42 8.53
CA VAL A 133 -9.81 7.74 9.60
C VAL A 133 -9.54 8.71 10.75
N GLU A 134 -10.27 8.54 11.85
CA GLU A 134 -10.28 9.48 12.98
C GLU A 134 -8.88 9.78 13.52
N SER A 135 -8.05 8.76 13.67
CA SER A 135 -6.70 8.89 14.21
C SER A 135 -5.74 9.68 13.31
N LEU A 136 -6.08 9.88 12.03
CA LEU A 136 -5.30 10.66 11.05
C LEU A 136 -5.90 12.03 10.72
N GLN A 137 -7.08 12.36 11.28
CA GLN A 137 -7.70 13.65 11.02
C GLN A 137 -6.83 14.81 11.50
N GLY A 138 -6.55 15.76 10.61
CA GLY A 138 -5.70 16.91 10.88
C GLY A 138 -4.21 16.59 11.03
N ALA A 139 -3.80 15.35 11.03
CA ALA A 139 -2.39 14.96 11.15
C ALA A 139 -1.58 15.35 9.89
N HIS A 140 -0.36 15.84 10.07
CA HIS A 140 0.64 15.92 9.02
C HIS A 140 1.25 14.54 8.80
N ILE A 141 1.33 14.10 7.55
CA ILE A 141 1.92 12.83 7.16
C ILE A 141 3.29 13.12 6.52
N ASP A 142 4.37 12.73 7.19
CA ASP A 142 5.71 12.94 6.66
C ASP A 142 5.98 12.01 5.47
N PHE A 143 5.51 10.77 5.56
CA PHE A 143 5.68 9.78 4.50
C PHE A 143 4.45 8.85 4.39
N MET A 144 3.95 8.69 3.17
CA MET A 144 2.90 7.73 2.83
C MET A 144 3.43 6.73 1.82
N TRP A 145 3.30 5.43 2.14
CA TRP A 145 3.63 4.31 1.27
C TRP A 145 2.36 3.61 0.83
N VAL A 146 2.15 3.47 -0.48
CA VAL A 146 0.94 2.88 -1.05
C VAL A 146 1.31 1.79 -2.03
N ASP A 147 0.91 0.56 -1.71
CA ASP A 147 1.03 -0.61 -2.56
C ASP A 147 -0.23 -1.46 -2.38
N VAL A 148 -1.21 -1.25 -3.24
CA VAL A 148 -2.55 -1.88 -3.16
C VAL A 148 -2.93 -2.60 -4.43
N GLN A 149 -1.91 -2.94 -5.21
CA GLN A 149 -2.03 -3.82 -6.37
C GLN A 149 -3.11 -3.37 -7.37
N GLY A 150 -2.92 -2.14 -7.89
CA GLY A 150 -3.75 -1.58 -8.94
C GLY A 150 -4.99 -0.79 -8.47
N ALA A 151 -5.22 -0.70 -7.15
CA ALA A 151 -6.34 0.03 -6.56
C ALA A 151 -5.93 1.41 -5.97
N GLU A 152 -4.78 1.95 -6.36
CA GLU A 152 -4.21 3.23 -5.89
C GLU A 152 -5.18 4.39 -6.15
N ASP A 153 -5.90 4.37 -7.26
CA ASP A 153 -6.92 5.37 -7.59
C ASP A 153 -8.08 5.41 -6.58
N LEU A 154 -8.50 4.25 -6.08
CA LEU A 154 -9.54 4.18 -5.04
C LEU A 154 -9.04 4.79 -3.73
N VAL A 155 -7.80 4.47 -3.34
CA VAL A 155 -7.14 5.05 -2.17
C VAL A 155 -7.06 6.56 -2.29
N PHE A 156 -6.51 7.07 -3.41
CA PHE A 156 -6.31 8.50 -3.61
C PHE A 156 -7.61 9.27 -3.72
N ALA A 157 -8.67 8.68 -4.32
CA ALA A 157 -9.98 9.30 -4.35
C ALA A 157 -10.62 9.44 -2.95
N GLY A 158 -10.28 8.55 -2.01
CA GLY A 158 -10.70 8.60 -0.61
C GLY A 158 -9.75 9.37 0.32
N ALA A 159 -8.68 9.98 -0.20
CA ALA A 159 -7.58 10.55 0.58
C ALA A 159 -7.28 12.02 0.23
N GLN A 160 -8.19 12.73 -0.41
CA GLN A 160 -7.91 14.05 -0.99
C GLN A 160 -7.47 15.10 0.04
N GLU A 161 -8.07 15.12 1.23
CA GLU A 161 -7.67 16.02 2.30
C GLU A 161 -6.37 15.57 2.98
N THR A 162 -6.17 14.25 3.12
CA THR A 162 -4.95 13.69 3.69
C THR A 162 -3.76 13.90 2.77
N LEU A 163 -3.92 13.75 1.45
CA LEU A 163 -2.87 14.03 0.46
C LEU A 163 -2.37 15.47 0.53
N ARG A 164 -3.23 16.45 0.82
CA ARG A 164 -2.80 17.86 1.00
C ARG A 164 -1.83 18.05 2.16
N ARG A 165 -1.89 17.16 3.16
CA ARG A 165 -1.08 17.16 4.38
C ARG A 165 0.02 16.11 4.36
N THR A 166 0.23 15.44 3.23
CA THR A 166 1.26 14.43 3.02
C THR A 166 2.46 15.06 2.34
N LYS A 167 3.64 14.95 2.97
CA LYS A 167 4.89 15.52 2.43
C LYS A 167 5.50 14.68 1.33
N TYR A 168 5.67 13.38 1.58
CA TYR A 168 6.20 12.43 0.59
C TYR A 168 5.20 11.31 0.37
N LEU A 169 5.00 10.96 -0.90
CA LEU A 169 4.18 9.84 -1.33
C LEU A 169 5.02 8.89 -2.19
N TYR A 170 5.10 7.64 -1.79
CA TYR A 170 5.65 6.55 -2.59
C TYR A 170 4.52 5.61 -2.97
N THR A 171 4.39 5.29 -4.25
CA THR A 171 3.30 4.42 -4.73
C THR A 171 3.76 3.55 -5.88
N GLU A 172 3.27 2.31 -5.88
CA GLU A 172 3.35 1.43 -7.04
C GLU A 172 2.46 1.96 -8.18
N TYR A 173 2.85 1.68 -9.41
CA TYR A 173 2.03 1.91 -10.59
C TYR A 173 2.35 0.89 -11.69
N CYS A 174 1.40 0.65 -12.57
CA CYS A 174 1.64 -0.09 -13.80
C CYS A 174 1.03 0.64 -14.99
N ASN A 175 1.81 0.82 -16.09
CA ASN A 175 1.29 1.42 -17.31
C ASN A 175 0.48 0.44 -18.17
N GLN A 176 0.42 -0.83 -17.77
CA GLN A 176 -0.45 -1.84 -18.36
C GLN A 176 -1.58 -2.13 -17.39
N GLU A 177 -2.80 -2.21 -17.88
CA GLU A 177 -3.95 -2.58 -17.05
C GLU A 177 -3.88 -4.07 -16.68
N LEU A 178 -3.36 -4.36 -15.49
CA LEU A 178 -3.30 -5.71 -14.92
C LEU A 178 -4.59 -6.06 -14.18
N TYR A 179 -5.24 -5.07 -13.61
CA TYR A 179 -6.52 -5.15 -12.89
C TYR A 179 -7.55 -4.26 -13.55
N GLU A 180 -8.82 -4.62 -13.47
CA GLU A 180 -9.93 -3.91 -14.11
C GLU A 180 -9.99 -2.43 -13.72
N GLY A 181 -9.88 -1.53 -14.71
CA GLY A 181 -9.89 -0.09 -14.49
C GLY A 181 -8.67 0.47 -13.73
N GLN A 182 -7.56 -0.26 -13.69
CA GLN A 182 -6.30 0.24 -13.12
C GLN A 182 -5.81 1.48 -13.88
N LEU A 183 -5.45 2.52 -13.15
CA LEU A 183 -4.90 3.74 -13.74
C LEU A 183 -3.39 3.62 -13.98
N ASN A 184 -2.92 4.20 -15.08
CA ASN A 184 -1.49 4.38 -15.34
C ASN A 184 -0.92 5.58 -14.54
N LEU A 185 0.41 5.74 -14.55
CA LEU A 185 1.08 6.81 -13.80
C LEU A 185 0.53 8.20 -14.14
N ALA A 186 0.34 8.52 -15.42
CA ALA A 186 -0.14 9.85 -15.81
C ALA A 186 -1.54 10.15 -15.26
N GLN A 187 -2.41 9.14 -15.25
CA GLN A 187 -3.76 9.26 -14.68
C GLN A 187 -3.73 9.38 -13.15
N LEU A 188 -2.85 8.62 -12.47
CA LEU A 188 -2.66 8.74 -11.01
C LEU A 188 -2.13 10.13 -10.63
N LEU A 189 -1.15 10.65 -11.37
CA LEU A 189 -0.62 12.01 -11.15
C LEU A 189 -1.70 13.09 -11.33
N ALA A 190 -2.57 12.92 -12.34
CA ALA A 190 -3.70 13.83 -12.54
C ALA A 190 -4.71 13.77 -11.38
N LEU A 191 -4.93 12.59 -10.80
CA LEU A 191 -5.86 12.38 -9.68
C LEU A 191 -5.35 12.99 -8.36
N ILE A 192 -4.07 12.83 -8.05
CA ILE A 192 -3.47 13.36 -6.80
C ILE A 192 -3.23 14.86 -6.84
N GLY A 193 -3.19 15.44 -8.04
CA GLY A 193 -3.14 16.89 -8.25
C GLY A 193 -1.73 17.47 -8.43
N PRO A 194 -1.67 18.75 -8.86
CA PRO A 194 -0.42 19.42 -9.28
C PRO A 194 0.54 19.75 -8.13
N GLN A 195 0.11 19.59 -6.88
CA GLN A 195 0.98 19.80 -5.71
C GLN A 195 2.06 18.73 -5.58
N PHE A 196 1.91 17.58 -6.23
CA PHE A 196 2.91 16.54 -6.20
C PHE A 196 3.87 16.61 -7.39
N ARG A 197 5.17 16.65 -7.08
CA ARG A 197 6.26 16.61 -8.05
C ARG A 197 6.96 15.25 -7.98
N VAL A 198 7.20 14.63 -9.12
CA VAL A 198 8.00 13.40 -9.20
C VAL A 198 9.44 13.72 -8.79
N LEU A 199 9.94 13.06 -7.75
CA LEU A 199 11.34 13.09 -7.34
C LEU A 199 12.14 11.97 -8.01
N CYS A 200 11.59 10.76 -8.08
CA CYS A 200 12.23 9.62 -8.70
C CYS A 200 11.16 8.65 -9.23
N ASP A 201 11.39 8.17 -10.43
CA ASP A 201 10.64 7.07 -11.05
C ASP A 201 11.56 5.85 -11.10
N TYR A 202 11.14 4.76 -10.46
CA TYR A 202 11.89 3.51 -10.36
C TYR A 202 11.46 2.46 -11.40
N GLY A 203 10.53 2.82 -12.31
CA GLY A 203 10.05 1.93 -13.37
C GLY A 203 8.98 0.91 -12.95
N GLY A 204 8.15 1.28 -12.01
CA GLY A 204 7.06 0.48 -11.44
C GLY A 204 6.59 1.08 -10.13
N ASP A 205 7.47 1.85 -9.50
CA ASP A 205 7.21 2.66 -8.32
C ASP A 205 7.62 4.10 -8.58
N VAL A 206 6.96 5.04 -7.93
CA VAL A 206 7.28 6.46 -8.04
C VAL A 206 7.32 7.11 -6.65
N LEU A 207 8.37 7.91 -6.43
CA LEU A 207 8.49 8.79 -5.27
C LEU A 207 8.10 10.21 -5.66
N LEU A 208 7.21 10.79 -4.88
CA LEU A 208 6.63 12.11 -5.09
C LEU A 208 6.83 13.00 -3.86
N GLU A 209 7.02 14.29 -4.08
CA GLU A 209 7.08 15.30 -3.03
C GLU A 209 5.93 16.29 -3.21
N ASN A 210 5.22 16.55 -2.13
CA ASN A 210 4.26 17.65 -2.07
C ASN A 210 5.02 18.97 -1.87
N VAL A 211 4.95 19.85 -2.86
CA VAL A 211 5.73 21.11 -2.88
C VAL A 211 5.06 22.26 -2.11
N ILE A 212 3.84 22.05 -1.63
CA ILE A 212 3.09 23.06 -0.85
C ILE A 212 2.88 22.62 0.61
N CYS A 213 3.30 21.42 0.98
CA CYS A 213 3.20 20.85 2.32
C CYS A 213 4.48 21.09 3.14
#